data_4202188a7c886855cb1bc6edaf32f6f5
#
_entry.id   4202188a7c886855cb1bc6edaf32f6f5
#
_cell.length_a   1.000
_cell.length_b   1.000
_cell.length_c   1.000
_cell.angle_alpha   90.00
_cell.angle_beta   90.00
_cell.angle_gamma   90.00
#
_symmetry.space_group_name_H-M   'P 1'
#
loop_
_entity.id
_entity.type
_entity.pdbx_description
1 polymer ?
#
loop_
_entity_poly.entity_id
_entity_poly.type
_entity_poly.pdbx_seq_one_letter_code
_entity_poly.pdbx_strand_id
1 'polypeptide(L)'
;MEIRTLKEAQLAVADYNPRRDLQPEDAEYQKLRRSIEEFGYVEPIIWNERTGRVVGGHQRLKVLLEQGREDIEAVVVDLAEKDEKILNVLLNKVKGRWDIGKLADLLQQLDETGDMEVTGFENWELQSLLMQYDHIKDLMEEDFSDYSDSKEKDTFTMTFSLPEGARETVDKYIENTENAKAELATAIINVVKGVS
;
A
#
# COMPACT_ATOMS: atom_id res chain seq x y z
N MET A 1 29.94 5.70 2.25
CA MET A 1 28.88 4.84 2.82
C MET A 1 29.49 4.20 4.06
N GLU A 2 28.92 4.42 5.21
CA GLU A 2 29.33 3.82 6.47
C GLU A 2 28.41 2.64 6.80
N ILE A 3 28.98 1.53 7.21
CA ILE A 3 28.21 0.38 7.73
C ILE A 3 28.62 0.21 9.18
N ARG A 4 27.64 0.06 10.06
CA ARG A 4 27.86 -0.11 11.49
C ARG A 4 27.04 -1.29 12.00
N THR A 5 27.63 -2.07 12.90
CA THR A 5 26.93 -3.12 13.63
C THR A 5 26.22 -2.52 14.82
N LEU A 6 24.90 -2.74 14.91
CA LEU A 6 24.02 -2.18 15.94
C LEU A 6 23.32 -3.30 16.69
N LYS A 7 23.03 -3.07 17.97
CA LYS A 7 22.20 -3.97 18.78
C LYS A 7 20.72 -3.65 18.57
N GLU A 8 19.83 -4.63 18.73
CA GLU A 8 18.39 -4.46 18.64
C GLU A 8 17.88 -3.24 19.40
N ALA A 9 18.35 -3.03 20.64
CA ALA A 9 17.95 -1.91 21.49
C ALA A 9 18.24 -0.51 20.90
N GLN A 10 19.07 -0.42 19.87
CA GLN A 10 19.41 0.83 19.18
C GLN A 10 18.55 1.07 17.94
N LEU A 11 17.72 0.09 17.55
CA LEU A 11 16.97 0.07 16.31
C LEU A 11 15.48 0.39 16.58
N ALA A 12 15.13 1.66 16.58
CA ALA A 12 13.71 2.06 16.66
C ALA A 12 13.04 1.91 15.29
N VAL A 13 11.83 1.36 15.28
CA VAL A 13 10.99 1.33 14.07
C VAL A 13 10.35 2.70 13.88
N ALA A 14 10.30 3.20 12.64
CA ALA A 14 9.65 4.45 12.31
C ALA A 14 8.13 4.28 12.27
N ASP A 15 7.39 4.95 13.15
CA ASP A 15 5.92 4.88 13.25
C ASP A 15 5.22 5.38 11.98
N TYR A 16 5.85 6.33 11.28
CA TYR A 16 5.35 6.90 10.03
C TYR A 16 5.59 6.03 8.79
N ASN A 17 6.24 4.87 8.92
CA ASN A 17 6.53 4.01 7.77
C ASN A 17 5.22 3.62 7.04
N PRO A 18 5.01 4.05 5.78
CA PRO A 18 3.75 3.82 5.06
C PRO A 18 3.63 2.40 4.50
N ARG A 19 4.65 1.57 4.68
CA ARG A 19 4.64 0.21 4.16
C ARG A 19 3.85 -0.71 5.07
N ARG A 20 2.96 -1.53 4.47
CA ARG A 20 2.22 -2.57 5.21
C ARG A 20 3.21 -3.48 5.93
N ASP A 21 2.99 -3.73 7.21
CA ASP A 21 3.74 -4.70 7.97
C ASP A 21 3.30 -6.12 7.57
N LEU A 22 4.23 -6.86 6.98
CA LEU A 22 4.00 -8.23 6.57
C LEU A 22 3.95 -9.13 7.81
N GLN A 23 3.02 -10.08 7.79
CA GLN A 23 2.93 -11.09 8.83
C GLN A 23 3.68 -12.37 8.40
N PRO A 24 4.11 -13.21 9.35
CA PRO A 24 4.86 -14.43 9.05
C PRO A 24 4.15 -15.37 8.06
N GLU A 25 2.81 -15.31 8.00
CA GLU A 25 1.97 -16.11 7.11
C GLU A 25 1.89 -15.54 5.68
N ASP A 26 2.28 -14.28 5.49
CA ASP A 26 2.23 -13.63 4.16
C ASP A 26 3.27 -14.26 3.21
N ALA A 27 2.86 -14.51 1.98
CA ALA A 27 3.72 -15.13 0.97
C ALA A 27 4.99 -14.30 0.69
N GLU A 28 4.86 -12.96 0.72
CA GLU A 28 5.99 -12.03 0.55
C GLU A 28 6.98 -12.13 1.72
N TYR A 29 6.47 -12.30 2.95
CA TYR A 29 7.31 -12.50 4.14
C TYR A 29 8.10 -13.80 4.03
N GLN A 30 7.43 -14.90 3.67
CA GLN A 30 8.07 -16.20 3.50
C GLN A 30 9.14 -16.20 2.39
N LYS A 31 8.90 -15.47 1.30
CA LYS A 31 9.90 -15.28 0.24
C LYS A 31 11.12 -14.52 0.74
N LEU A 32 10.91 -13.44 1.49
CA LEU A 32 11.99 -12.64 2.08
C LEU A 32 12.81 -13.47 3.08
N ARG A 33 12.13 -14.20 3.97
CA ARG A 33 12.77 -15.09 4.95
C ARG A 33 13.64 -16.13 4.26
N ARG A 34 13.10 -16.85 3.28
CA ARG A 34 13.84 -17.83 2.49
C ARG A 34 15.06 -17.23 1.81
N SER A 35 14.91 -16.05 1.21
CA SER A 35 16.02 -15.34 0.58
C SER A 35 17.14 -15.04 1.56
N ILE A 36 16.82 -14.62 2.78
CA ILE A 36 17.82 -14.35 3.83
C ILE A 36 18.46 -15.66 4.33
N GLU A 37 17.70 -16.74 4.42
CA GLU A 37 18.21 -18.06 4.81
C GLU A 37 19.16 -18.64 3.76
N GLU A 38 18.87 -18.48 2.48
CA GLU A 38 19.63 -19.05 1.36
C GLU A 38 20.86 -18.22 0.99
N PHE A 39 20.70 -16.90 0.90
CA PHE A 39 21.73 -16.00 0.38
C PHE A 39 22.38 -15.14 1.47
N GLY A 40 21.88 -15.19 2.70
CA GLY A 40 22.33 -14.35 3.79
C GLY A 40 21.75 -12.93 3.76
N TYR A 41 22.28 -12.08 4.62
CA TYR A 41 21.86 -10.68 4.75
C TYR A 41 22.63 -9.80 3.74
N VAL A 42 22.23 -9.85 2.47
CA VAL A 42 22.92 -9.20 1.36
C VAL A 42 22.54 -7.74 1.13
N GLU A 43 21.38 -7.30 1.64
CA GLU A 43 20.90 -5.92 1.52
C GLU A 43 20.69 -5.32 2.92
N PRO A 44 21.66 -4.54 3.45
CA PRO A 44 21.58 -3.99 4.79
C PRO A 44 20.38 -3.06 4.99
N ILE A 45 19.87 -2.99 6.23
CA ILE A 45 18.92 -1.96 6.63
C ILE A 45 19.58 -0.59 6.61
N ILE A 46 18.77 0.46 6.52
CA ILE A 46 19.23 1.85 6.60
C ILE A 46 18.78 2.41 7.94
N TRP A 47 19.72 2.93 8.70
CA TRP A 47 19.50 3.47 10.05
C TRP A 47 19.99 4.90 10.15
N ASN A 48 19.18 5.78 10.73
CA ASN A 48 19.53 7.18 10.94
C ASN A 48 20.07 7.36 12.36
N GLU A 49 21.34 7.71 12.47
CA GLU A 49 21.99 7.87 13.77
C GLU A 49 21.45 9.06 14.58
N ARG A 50 20.93 10.08 13.91
CA ARG A 50 20.38 11.27 14.57
C ARG A 50 19.07 10.99 15.30
N THR A 51 18.24 10.11 14.77
CA THR A 51 16.92 9.79 15.32
C THR A 51 16.85 8.42 15.99
N GLY A 52 17.85 7.56 15.74
CA GLY A 52 17.84 6.16 16.17
C GLY A 52 16.86 5.27 15.39
N ARG A 53 16.28 5.76 14.30
CA ARG A 53 15.22 5.06 13.56
C ARG A 53 15.74 4.31 12.35
N VAL A 54 15.12 3.16 12.09
CA VAL A 54 15.29 2.43 10.83
C VAL A 54 14.47 3.12 9.75
N VAL A 55 15.14 3.57 8.68
CA VAL A 55 14.55 4.30 7.55
C VAL A 55 14.16 3.35 6.43
N GLY A 56 14.88 2.25 6.26
CA GLY A 56 14.62 1.27 5.22
C GLY A 56 14.97 -0.15 5.66
N GLY A 57 14.25 -1.14 5.12
CA GLY A 57 14.50 -2.56 5.43
C GLY A 57 13.77 -3.10 6.66
N HIS A 58 12.64 -2.50 7.07
CA HIS A 58 11.86 -2.90 8.25
C HIS A 58 11.50 -4.39 8.26
N GLN A 59 11.08 -4.95 7.14
CA GLN A 59 10.71 -6.36 7.05
C GLN A 59 11.94 -7.28 7.18
N ARG A 60 13.10 -6.85 6.65
CA ARG A 60 14.36 -7.58 6.85
C ARG A 60 14.77 -7.57 8.31
N LEU A 61 14.69 -6.41 8.97
CA LEU A 61 14.94 -6.32 10.40
C LEU A 61 14.06 -7.30 11.18
N LYS A 62 12.77 -7.34 10.90
CA LYS A 62 11.82 -8.26 11.55
C LYS A 62 12.27 -9.72 11.40
N VAL A 63 12.61 -10.14 10.18
CA VAL A 63 13.10 -11.51 9.92
C VAL A 63 14.39 -11.80 10.69
N LEU A 64 15.35 -10.86 10.70
CA LEU A 64 16.64 -11.06 11.40
C LEU A 64 16.45 -11.20 12.91
N LEU A 65 15.56 -10.40 13.51
CA LEU A 65 15.24 -10.49 14.93
C LEU A 65 14.52 -11.79 15.27
N GLU A 66 13.61 -12.26 14.44
CA GLU A 66 12.94 -13.58 14.61
C GLU A 66 13.94 -14.75 14.49
N GLN A 67 15.03 -14.57 13.71
CA GLN A 67 16.13 -15.53 13.62
C GLN A 67 17.08 -15.46 14.84
N GLY A 68 16.82 -14.57 15.79
CA GLY A 68 17.62 -14.41 17.01
C GLY A 68 18.95 -13.67 16.78
N ARG A 69 19.07 -12.88 15.72
CA ARG A 69 20.27 -12.06 15.50
C ARG A 69 20.29 -10.88 16.45
N GLU A 70 21.30 -10.80 17.29
CA GLU A 70 21.51 -9.68 18.22
C GLU A 70 22.28 -8.52 17.59
N ASP A 71 23.14 -8.83 16.63
CA ASP A 71 24.00 -7.89 15.93
C ASP A 71 23.50 -7.71 14.49
N ILE A 72 23.10 -6.48 14.15
CA ILE A 72 22.54 -6.13 12.85
C ILE A 72 23.43 -5.10 12.17
N GLU A 73 23.94 -5.42 10.99
CA GLU A 73 24.67 -4.47 10.15
C GLU A 73 23.70 -3.51 9.46
N ALA A 74 23.97 -2.22 9.57
CA ALA A 74 23.14 -1.17 9.00
C ALA A 74 23.99 -0.16 8.24
N VAL A 75 23.48 0.33 7.13
CA VAL A 75 23.99 1.54 6.48
C VAL A 75 23.58 2.73 7.32
N VAL A 76 24.57 3.53 7.75
CA VAL A 76 24.34 4.69 8.62
C VAL A 76 24.11 5.92 7.75
N VAL A 77 23.06 6.67 8.09
CA VAL A 77 22.79 8.02 7.57
C VAL A 77 22.65 8.99 8.74
N ASP A 78 23.01 10.25 8.52
CA ASP A 78 22.84 11.35 9.48
C ASP A 78 21.92 12.40 8.87
N LEU A 79 20.61 12.22 9.07
CA LEU A 79 19.57 13.02 8.43
C LEU A 79 18.70 13.74 9.46
N ALA A 80 18.28 14.97 9.14
CA ALA A 80 17.20 15.60 9.86
C ALA A 80 15.90 14.77 9.67
N GLU A 81 14.96 14.85 10.60
CA GLU A 81 13.72 14.05 10.58
C GLU A 81 12.91 14.22 9.27
N LYS A 82 12.91 15.42 8.72
CA LYS A 82 12.30 15.72 7.41
C LYS A 82 12.94 14.87 6.29
N ASP A 83 14.26 14.92 6.18
CA ASP A 83 15.00 14.19 5.12
C ASP A 83 14.92 12.67 5.31
N GLU A 84 14.84 12.22 6.57
CA GLU A 84 14.56 10.83 6.91
C GLU A 84 13.23 10.36 6.35
N LYS A 85 12.14 11.14 6.52
CA LYS A 85 10.82 10.85 5.96
C LYS A 85 10.85 10.81 4.44
N ILE A 86 11.52 11.78 3.81
CA ILE A 86 11.70 11.81 2.34
C ILE A 86 12.41 10.54 1.86
N LEU A 87 13.53 10.19 2.50
CA LEU A 87 14.28 8.98 2.14
C LEU A 87 13.44 7.71 2.30
N ASN A 88 12.66 7.59 3.39
CA ASN A 88 11.76 6.47 3.60
C ASN A 88 10.75 6.32 2.44
N VAL A 89 10.13 7.42 2.02
CA VAL A 89 9.19 7.41 0.87
C VAL A 89 9.90 7.01 -0.41
N LEU A 90 11.07 7.59 -0.71
CA LEU A 90 11.84 7.26 -1.91
C LEU A 90 12.18 5.76 -1.98
N LEU A 91 12.70 5.19 -0.90
CA LEU A 91 13.06 3.79 -0.83
C LEU A 91 11.87 2.86 -1.04
N ASN A 92 10.69 3.29 -0.62
CA ASN A 92 9.46 2.52 -0.71
C ASN A 92 8.72 2.71 -2.04
N LYS A 93 8.82 3.87 -2.70
CA LYS A 93 8.19 4.12 -4.01
C LYS A 93 8.61 3.09 -5.06
N VAL A 94 9.83 2.63 -4.98
CA VAL A 94 10.41 1.69 -5.97
C VAL A 94 10.12 0.23 -5.64
N LYS A 95 9.78 -0.12 -4.40
CA LYS A 95 9.70 -1.52 -3.94
C LYS A 95 8.48 -1.75 -3.02
N GLY A 96 7.34 -2.18 -3.56
CA GLY A 96 6.28 -2.82 -2.77
C GLY A 96 4.91 -2.17 -2.80
N ARG A 97 4.01 -2.70 -1.96
CA ARG A 97 2.64 -2.20 -1.78
C ARG A 97 2.61 -1.14 -0.69
N TRP A 98 1.78 -0.14 -0.89
CA TRP A 98 1.59 0.95 0.04
C TRP A 98 0.44 0.68 1.01
N ASP A 99 0.58 1.09 2.26
CA ASP A 99 -0.53 1.44 3.12
C ASP A 99 -1.00 2.83 2.68
N ILE A 100 -2.13 2.89 2.00
CA ILE A 100 -2.60 4.11 1.33
C ILE A 100 -2.85 5.23 2.33
N GLY A 101 -3.45 4.94 3.50
CA GLY A 101 -3.72 5.94 4.53
C GLY A 101 -2.43 6.58 5.04
N LYS A 102 -1.49 5.76 5.50
CA LYS A 102 -0.20 6.27 6.00
C LYS A 102 0.61 6.99 4.94
N LEU A 103 0.54 6.53 3.69
CA LEU A 103 1.21 7.21 2.58
C LEU A 103 0.59 8.57 2.31
N ALA A 104 -0.74 8.67 2.25
CA ALA A 104 -1.45 9.94 2.04
C ALA A 104 -1.10 10.96 3.13
N ASP A 105 -1.18 10.57 4.40
CA ASP A 105 -0.83 11.44 5.54
C ASP A 105 0.62 11.92 5.45
N LEU A 106 1.56 11.03 5.10
CA LEU A 106 2.97 11.38 4.99
C LEU A 106 3.24 12.35 3.84
N LEU A 107 2.66 12.08 2.66
CA LEU A 107 2.83 12.94 1.49
C LEU A 107 2.19 14.32 1.71
N GLN A 108 1.05 14.41 2.39
CA GLN A 108 0.43 15.67 2.75
C GLN A 108 1.33 16.52 3.65
N GLN A 109 1.95 15.92 4.68
CA GLN A 109 2.92 16.61 5.52
C GLN A 109 4.13 17.15 4.73
N LEU A 110 4.59 16.40 3.71
CA LEU A 110 5.73 16.80 2.88
C LEU A 110 5.34 17.87 1.85
N ASP A 111 4.10 17.88 1.37
CA ASP A 111 3.57 18.93 0.49
C ASP A 111 3.47 20.29 1.23
N GLU A 112 3.01 20.29 2.48
CA GLU A 112 2.95 21.49 3.33
C GLU A 112 4.34 22.14 3.54
N THR A 113 5.41 21.34 3.50
CA THR A 113 6.80 21.83 3.62
C THR A 113 7.46 22.14 2.28
N GLY A 114 6.79 21.90 1.15
CA GLY A 114 7.31 22.11 -0.20
C GLY A 114 8.30 21.03 -0.66
N ASP A 115 8.32 19.86 -0.01
CA ASP A 115 9.32 18.81 -0.28
C ASP A 115 8.77 17.65 -1.11
N MET A 116 7.57 17.78 -1.60
CA MET A 116 6.86 16.75 -2.36
C MET A 116 7.67 16.25 -3.57
N GLU A 117 8.24 17.17 -4.36
CA GLU A 117 8.99 16.84 -5.58
C GLU A 117 10.19 15.93 -5.32
N VAL A 118 10.86 16.09 -4.15
CA VAL A 118 12.03 15.30 -3.79
C VAL A 118 11.69 13.84 -3.46
N THR A 119 10.43 13.54 -3.15
CA THR A 119 9.95 12.18 -2.90
C THR A 119 9.83 11.34 -4.17
N GLY A 120 9.81 11.99 -5.34
CA GLY A 120 9.52 11.38 -6.62
C GLY A 120 8.03 11.12 -6.87
N PHE A 121 7.14 11.61 -6.00
CA PHE A 121 5.70 11.70 -6.24
C PHE A 121 5.36 13.05 -6.85
N GLU A 122 4.37 13.06 -7.76
CA GLU A 122 3.82 14.25 -8.36
C GLU A 122 2.53 14.67 -7.64
N ASN A 123 2.18 15.99 -7.69
CA ASN A 123 0.97 16.49 -7.02
C ASN A 123 -0.31 15.76 -7.44
N TRP A 124 -0.42 15.34 -8.70
CA TRP A 124 -1.57 14.59 -9.18
C TRP A 124 -1.64 13.16 -8.57
N GLU A 125 -0.49 12.55 -8.27
CA GLU A 125 -0.43 11.25 -7.58
C GLU A 125 -0.95 11.39 -6.15
N LEU A 126 -0.55 12.47 -5.43
CA LEU A 126 -1.08 12.78 -4.09
C LEU A 126 -2.59 12.97 -4.13
N GLN A 127 -3.11 13.81 -5.04
CA GLN A 127 -4.55 14.04 -5.16
C GLN A 127 -5.32 12.75 -5.45
N SER A 128 -4.79 11.88 -6.31
CA SER A 128 -5.38 10.58 -6.61
C SER A 128 -5.40 9.65 -5.38
N LEU A 129 -4.33 9.66 -4.57
CA LEU A 129 -4.26 8.89 -3.33
C LEU A 129 -5.25 9.39 -2.28
N LEU A 130 -5.37 10.72 -2.11
CA LEU A 130 -6.33 11.32 -1.18
C LEU A 130 -7.77 10.99 -1.55
N MET A 131 -8.14 11.13 -2.84
CA MET A 131 -9.46 10.74 -3.32
C MET A 131 -9.76 9.25 -3.08
N GLN A 132 -8.78 8.40 -3.30
CA GLN A 132 -8.91 6.96 -3.05
C GLN A 132 -9.06 6.65 -1.56
N TYR A 133 -8.34 7.35 -0.71
CA TYR A 133 -8.40 7.21 0.74
C TYR A 133 -9.75 7.67 1.30
N ASP A 134 -10.22 8.85 0.89
CA ASP A 134 -11.53 9.38 1.29
C ASP A 134 -12.66 8.44 0.87
N HIS A 135 -12.61 7.93 -0.35
CA HIS A 135 -13.61 6.96 -0.82
C HIS A 135 -13.58 5.63 -0.01
N ILE A 136 -12.40 5.13 0.35
CA ILE A 136 -12.28 3.94 1.21
C ILE A 136 -12.81 4.25 2.61
N LYS A 137 -12.52 5.43 3.15
CA LYS A 137 -12.99 5.87 4.46
C LYS A 137 -14.51 5.99 4.49
N ASP A 138 -15.11 6.64 3.50
CA ASP A 138 -16.56 6.75 3.36
C ASP A 138 -17.21 5.36 3.29
N LEU A 139 -16.64 4.42 2.53
CA LEU A 139 -17.12 3.03 2.48
C LEU A 139 -16.97 2.29 3.81
N MET A 140 -15.97 2.63 4.64
CA MET A 140 -15.78 2.02 5.96
C MET A 140 -16.67 2.67 7.05
N GLU A 141 -17.09 3.92 6.86
CA GLU A 141 -18.02 4.63 7.74
C GLU A 141 -19.50 4.34 7.39
N GLU A 142 -19.78 3.81 6.18
CA GLU A 142 -21.12 3.27 5.89
C GLU A 142 -21.41 2.10 6.84
N ASP A 143 -22.46 2.26 7.62
CA ASP A 143 -22.92 1.25 8.56
C ASP A 143 -23.50 0.05 7.78
N PHE A 144 -22.68 -0.99 7.63
CA PHE A 144 -23.09 -2.25 7.01
C PHE A 144 -23.93 -3.14 7.95
N SER A 145 -24.40 -2.63 9.09
CA SER A 145 -25.22 -3.41 10.05
C SER A 145 -26.52 -3.92 9.44
N ASP A 146 -27.09 -3.21 8.46
CA ASP A 146 -28.26 -3.65 7.72
C ASP A 146 -28.00 -4.76 6.68
N TYR A 147 -26.74 -5.08 6.43
CA TYR A 147 -26.33 -6.16 5.49
C TYR A 147 -26.16 -7.53 6.15
N SER A 148 -26.25 -7.63 7.47
CA SER A 148 -26.00 -8.87 8.21
C SER A 148 -27.11 -9.93 8.10
N ASP A 149 -28.25 -9.60 7.47
CA ASP A 149 -29.42 -10.50 7.38
C ASP A 149 -29.82 -10.87 5.93
N SER A 150 -29.01 -10.59 4.94
CA SER A 150 -29.22 -11.12 3.59
C SER A 150 -28.46 -12.43 3.41
N LYS A 151 -29.25 -13.54 3.32
CA LYS A 151 -28.84 -14.86 2.80
C LYS A 151 -27.65 -14.73 1.85
N GLU A 152 -26.63 -15.59 2.02
CA GLU A 152 -25.55 -15.82 1.05
C GLU A 152 -26.11 -15.68 -0.37
N LYS A 153 -25.92 -14.52 -0.98
CA LYS A 153 -26.20 -14.37 -2.40
C LYS A 153 -24.98 -14.97 -3.09
N ASP A 154 -25.18 -16.09 -3.79
CA ASP A 154 -24.24 -16.66 -4.76
C ASP A 154 -23.99 -15.67 -5.90
N THR A 155 -23.45 -14.48 -5.57
CA THR A 155 -23.15 -13.43 -6.52
C THR A 155 -21.67 -13.11 -6.52
N PHE A 156 -21.09 -12.95 -7.69
CA PHE A 156 -19.71 -12.46 -7.86
C PHE A 156 -19.75 -11.14 -8.66
N THR A 157 -18.78 -10.28 -8.41
CA THR A 157 -18.67 -8.99 -9.11
C THR A 157 -17.71 -9.11 -10.29
N MET A 158 -18.16 -8.62 -11.46
CA MET A 158 -17.31 -8.45 -12.64
C MET A 158 -17.23 -6.97 -13.01
N THR A 159 -16.02 -6.51 -13.34
CA THR A 159 -15.78 -5.13 -13.78
C THR A 159 -15.37 -5.14 -15.26
N PHE A 160 -16.01 -4.29 -16.05
CA PHE A 160 -15.70 -4.14 -17.48
C PHE A 160 -15.20 -2.72 -17.75
N SER A 161 -14.17 -2.61 -18.59
CA SER A 161 -13.78 -1.34 -19.18
C SER A 161 -14.42 -1.23 -20.56
N LEU A 162 -15.23 -0.20 -20.75
CA LEU A 162 -15.90 0.08 -22.03
C LEU A 162 -15.15 1.19 -22.78
N PRO A 163 -15.16 1.18 -24.13
CA PRO A 163 -14.66 2.30 -24.90
C PRO A 163 -15.37 3.61 -24.54
N GLU A 164 -14.64 4.73 -24.53
CA GLU A 164 -15.20 6.04 -24.18
C GLU A 164 -16.44 6.42 -25.01
N GLY A 165 -16.48 6.06 -26.29
CA GLY A 165 -17.64 6.26 -27.16
C GLY A 165 -18.92 5.53 -26.77
N ALA A 166 -18.85 4.55 -25.86
CA ALA A 166 -20.02 3.86 -25.34
C ALA A 166 -20.66 4.55 -24.12
N ARG A 167 -19.95 5.50 -23.50
CA ARG A 167 -20.34 6.14 -22.24
C ARG A 167 -21.73 6.79 -22.30
N GLU A 168 -21.94 7.65 -23.27
CA GLU A 168 -23.24 8.37 -23.43
C GLU A 168 -24.41 7.41 -23.63
N THR A 169 -24.20 6.30 -24.33
CA THR A 169 -25.22 5.27 -24.56
C THR A 169 -25.57 4.52 -23.28
N VAL A 170 -24.53 4.16 -22.50
CA VAL A 170 -24.71 3.45 -21.23
C VAL A 170 -25.35 4.35 -20.17
N ASP A 171 -24.92 5.59 -20.06
CA ASP A 171 -25.47 6.55 -19.11
C ASP A 171 -26.96 6.79 -19.39
N LYS A 172 -27.32 7.03 -20.66
CA LYS A 172 -28.73 7.17 -21.07
C LYS A 172 -29.57 5.93 -20.77
N TYR A 173 -29.01 4.74 -20.94
CA TYR A 173 -29.71 3.50 -20.65
C TYR A 173 -29.96 3.37 -19.13
N ILE A 174 -28.96 3.67 -18.32
CA ILE A 174 -29.06 3.59 -16.85
C ILE A 174 -30.09 4.61 -16.32
N GLU A 175 -30.10 5.83 -16.84
CA GLU A 175 -31.02 6.88 -16.45
C GLU A 175 -32.50 6.56 -16.79
N ASN A 176 -32.74 5.86 -17.90
CA ASN A 176 -34.09 5.59 -18.41
C ASN A 176 -34.64 4.21 -18.03
N THR A 177 -33.92 3.39 -17.29
CA THR A 177 -34.29 2.01 -16.96
C THR A 177 -34.27 1.78 -15.45
N GLU A 178 -35.42 1.49 -14.85
CA GLU A 178 -35.56 1.37 -13.38
C GLU A 178 -34.68 0.28 -12.76
N ASN A 179 -34.39 -0.81 -13.49
CA ASN A 179 -33.55 -1.91 -13.06
C ASN A 179 -32.35 -2.19 -14.01
N ALA A 180 -31.78 -1.13 -14.58
CA ALA A 180 -30.73 -1.22 -15.61
C ALA A 180 -29.59 -2.19 -15.28
N LYS A 181 -29.11 -2.19 -14.04
CA LYS A 181 -28.00 -3.06 -13.60
C LYS A 181 -28.38 -4.54 -13.67
N ALA A 182 -29.59 -4.89 -13.26
CA ALA A 182 -30.08 -6.28 -13.29
C ALA A 182 -30.34 -6.76 -14.73
N GLU A 183 -30.86 -5.89 -15.58
CA GLU A 183 -31.07 -6.19 -16.99
C GLU A 183 -29.77 -6.37 -17.74
N LEU A 184 -28.77 -5.50 -17.51
CA LEU A 184 -27.44 -5.63 -18.09
C LEU A 184 -26.74 -6.92 -17.63
N ALA A 185 -26.84 -7.25 -16.33
CA ALA A 185 -26.30 -8.50 -15.82
C ALA A 185 -26.94 -9.72 -16.49
N THR A 186 -28.25 -9.69 -16.66
CA THR A 186 -29.02 -10.76 -17.35
C THR A 186 -28.62 -10.87 -18.83
N ALA A 187 -28.46 -9.75 -19.53
CA ALA A 187 -28.01 -9.72 -20.91
C ALA A 187 -26.60 -10.33 -21.07
N ILE A 188 -25.66 -9.98 -20.18
CA ILE A 188 -24.31 -10.56 -20.17
C ILE A 188 -24.38 -12.09 -19.97
N ILE A 189 -25.16 -12.55 -19.00
CA ILE A 189 -25.33 -13.98 -18.73
C ILE A 189 -25.91 -14.71 -19.93
N ASN A 190 -26.89 -14.13 -20.62
CA ASN A 190 -27.49 -14.73 -21.80
C ASN A 190 -26.48 -14.83 -22.95
N VAL A 191 -25.72 -13.78 -23.21
CA VAL A 191 -24.64 -13.79 -24.22
C VAL A 191 -23.62 -14.89 -23.92
N VAL A 192 -23.18 -15.02 -22.68
CA VAL A 192 -22.21 -16.05 -22.24
C VAL A 192 -22.79 -17.46 -22.40
N LYS A 193 -24.10 -17.64 -22.15
CA LYS A 193 -24.79 -18.93 -22.32
C LYS A 193 -25.12 -19.25 -23.79
N GLY A 194 -24.92 -18.32 -24.73
CA GLY A 194 -25.28 -18.50 -26.13
C GLY A 194 -26.79 -18.51 -26.38
N VAL A 195 -27.57 -17.91 -25.49
CA VAL A 195 -29.02 -17.74 -25.63
C VAL A 195 -29.27 -16.34 -26.19
N SER A 196 -29.73 -16.24 -27.42
CA SER A 196 -30.11 -14.98 -28.08
C SER A 196 -31.53 -14.57 -27.70
#